data_ed93a10f95b521a0a74a52c08c166693
#
_entry.id   ed93a10f95b521a0a74a52c08c166693
#
_cell.length_a   1.000
_cell.length_b   1.000
_cell.length_c   1.000
_cell.angle_alpha   90.00
_cell.angle_beta   90.00
_cell.angle_gamma   90.00
#
_symmetry.space_group_name_H-M   'P 1'
#
loop_
_entity.id
_entity.type
_entity.pdbx_description
1 polymer ?
#
loop_
_entity_poly.entity_id
_entity_poly.type
_entity_poly.pdbx_seq_one_letter_code
_entity_poly.pdbx_strand_id
1 'polypeptide(L)'
;MLVDEVSGGSALGIFLAALSGVTYSLFLVYLDKSGFKHMDPFKCTLYISLFNIVGLYALGKVMGQLTFALTPMAWILTILISFLTSIFGNAFLQLGVKYCGATTASILCTFEPITSVILGIMFLNESMTIFKVIGCGLIILAVLLLSINSDGRRRKK
;
A
#
# COMPACT_ATOMS: atom_id res chain seq x y z
N MET A 1 9.54 13.14 20.50
CA MET A 1 10.05 14.26 19.66
C MET A 1 9.73 14.13 18.16
N LEU A 2 9.13 13.04 17.70
CA LEU A 2 8.63 12.90 16.31
C LEU A 2 7.10 12.97 16.20
N VAL A 3 6.39 13.15 17.30
CA VAL A 3 4.91 13.12 17.34
C VAL A 3 4.30 14.53 17.26
N ASP A 4 5.07 15.57 17.52
CA ASP A 4 4.57 16.96 17.49
C ASP A 4 4.59 17.62 16.10
N GLU A 5 5.25 17.02 15.12
CA GLU A 5 5.25 17.54 13.73
C GLU A 5 4.04 17.10 12.89
N VAL A 6 3.21 16.18 13.38
CA VAL A 6 2.02 15.70 12.64
C VAL A 6 0.81 16.62 12.77
N SER A 7 0.85 17.60 13.66
CA SER A 7 -0.25 18.58 13.80
C SER A 7 -0.28 19.67 12.72
N GLY A 8 0.70 19.70 11.83
CA GLY A 8 0.77 20.60 10.67
C GLY A 8 0.87 19.86 9.37
N GLY A 9 -0.02 18.89 9.11
CA GLY A 9 -0.05 18.19 7.83
C GLY A 9 -0.05 19.20 6.68
N SER A 10 1.08 19.31 5.97
CA SER A 10 1.20 20.19 4.82
C SER A 10 0.06 19.86 3.84
N ALA A 11 -0.70 20.86 3.39
CA ALA A 11 -1.75 20.68 2.37
C ALA A 11 -1.20 19.94 1.14
N LEU A 12 0.07 20.14 0.82
CA LEU A 12 0.79 19.40 -0.20
C LEU A 12 0.91 17.89 0.13
N GLY A 13 1.17 17.54 1.39
CA GLY A 13 1.24 16.13 1.82
C GLY A 13 -0.11 15.43 1.67
N ILE A 14 -1.21 16.09 2.05
CA ILE A 14 -2.57 15.57 1.89
C ILE A 14 -2.90 15.41 0.40
N PHE A 15 -2.55 16.39 -0.43
CA PHE A 15 -2.76 16.31 -1.87
C PHE A 15 -1.97 15.16 -2.51
N LEU A 16 -0.70 14.99 -2.16
CA LEU A 16 0.13 13.89 -2.66
C LEU A 16 -0.39 12.52 -2.20
N ALA A 17 -0.88 12.41 -0.97
CA ALA A 17 -1.48 11.19 -0.46
C ALA A 17 -2.77 10.83 -1.24
N ALA A 18 -3.63 11.82 -1.50
CA ALA A 18 -4.83 11.62 -2.30
C ALA A 18 -4.50 11.20 -3.74
N LEU A 19 -3.52 11.86 -4.36
CA LEU A 19 -3.05 11.52 -5.70
C LEU A 19 -2.48 10.10 -5.77
N SER A 20 -1.71 9.69 -4.75
CA SER A 20 -1.19 8.33 -4.61
C SER A 20 -2.33 7.30 -4.53
N GLY A 21 -3.38 7.57 -3.76
CA GLY A 21 -4.55 6.70 -3.68
C GLY A 21 -5.28 6.54 -5.02
N VAL A 22 -5.44 7.62 -5.77
CA VAL A 22 -6.05 7.59 -7.12
C VAL A 22 -5.19 6.76 -8.08
N THR A 23 -3.87 7.02 -8.12
CA THR A 23 -2.95 6.27 -8.99
C THR A 23 -2.89 4.79 -8.63
N TYR A 24 -2.91 4.46 -7.35
CA TYR A 24 -2.96 3.06 -6.89
C TYR A 24 -4.27 2.36 -7.31
N SER A 25 -5.40 3.05 -7.19
CA SER A 25 -6.70 2.51 -7.63
C SER A 25 -6.73 2.25 -9.14
N LEU A 26 -6.21 3.19 -9.94
CA LEU A 26 -6.07 3.01 -11.39
C LEU A 26 -5.15 1.84 -11.73
N PHE A 27 -4.06 1.68 -11.01
CA PHE A 27 -3.14 0.56 -11.19
C PHE A 27 -3.85 -0.79 -10.94
N LEU A 28 -4.63 -0.94 -9.87
CA LEU A 28 -5.38 -2.17 -9.58
C LEU A 28 -6.42 -2.49 -10.66
N VAL A 29 -7.16 -1.49 -11.13
CA VAL A 29 -8.14 -1.66 -12.21
C VAL A 29 -7.45 -2.04 -13.52
N TYR A 30 -6.32 -1.40 -13.82
CA TYR A 30 -5.52 -1.72 -15.00
C TYR A 30 -4.96 -3.15 -14.94
N LEU A 31 -4.47 -3.57 -13.80
CA LEU A 31 -3.97 -4.92 -13.57
C LEU A 31 -5.06 -5.98 -13.81
N ASP A 32 -6.30 -5.72 -13.36
CA ASP A 32 -7.43 -6.65 -13.53
C ASP A 32 -7.94 -6.72 -14.98
N LYS A 33 -7.96 -5.59 -15.69
CA LYS A 33 -8.54 -5.49 -17.05
C LYS A 33 -7.54 -5.72 -18.18
N SER A 34 -6.25 -5.59 -17.90
CA SER A 34 -5.20 -5.78 -18.91
C SER A 34 -4.76 -7.25 -19.03
N GLY A 35 -4.03 -7.56 -20.09
CA GLY A 35 -3.42 -8.88 -20.28
C GLY A 35 -2.47 -9.31 -19.15
N PHE A 36 -2.06 -8.41 -18.28
CA PHE A 36 -1.23 -8.69 -17.10
C PHE A 36 -1.89 -9.64 -16.10
N LYS A 37 -3.22 -9.75 -16.10
CA LYS A 37 -3.95 -10.74 -15.29
C LYS A 37 -3.54 -12.18 -15.62
N HIS A 38 -3.18 -12.45 -16.86
CA HIS A 38 -2.76 -13.77 -17.33
C HIS A 38 -1.25 -14.01 -17.18
N MET A 39 -0.49 -12.97 -16.88
CA MET A 39 0.95 -13.06 -16.68
C MET A 39 1.27 -13.71 -15.33
N ASP A 40 2.45 -14.32 -15.23
CA ASP A 40 2.97 -14.85 -14.00
C ASP A 40 3.18 -13.68 -13.00
N PRO A 41 2.59 -13.74 -11.78
CA PRO A 41 2.69 -12.68 -10.79
C PRO A 41 4.14 -12.31 -10.43
N PHE A 42 5.04 -13.28 -10.41
CA PHE A 42 6.45 -13.02 -10.12
C PHE A 42 7.14 -12.22 -11.23
N LYS A 43 6.82 -12.53 -12.50
CA LYS A 43 7.35 -11.75 -13.64
C LYS A 43 6.83 -10.32 -13.61
N CYS A 44 5.53 -10.14 -13.35
CA CYS A 44 4.93 -8.82 -13.25
C CYS A 44 5.55 -8.01 -12.10
N THR A 45 5.74 -8.62 -10.93
CA THR A 45 6.42 -8.00 -9.78
C THR A 45 7.84 -7.58 -10.13
N LEU A 46 8.58 -8.41 -10.86
CA LEU A 46 9.95 -8.08 -11.30
C LEU A 46 9.98 -6.82 -12.18
N TYR A 47 9.11 -6.72 -13.16
CA TYR A 47 9.06 -5.53 -14.03
C TYR A 47 8.68 -4.28 -13.26
N ILE A 48 7.69 -4.36 -12.36
CA ILE A 48 7.28 -3.24 -11.51
C ILE A 48 8.44 -2.80 -10.61
N SER A 49 9.16 -3.75 -10.00
CA SER A 49 10.29 -3.47 -9.13
C SER A 49 11.46 -2.82 -9.89
N LEU A 50 11.77 -3.28 -11.10
CA LEU A 50 12.78 -2.64 -11.95
C LEU A 50 12.43 -1.19 -12.29
N PHE A 51 11.18 -0.93 -12.63
CA PHE A 51 10.72 0.42 -12.92
C PHE A 51 10.80 1.32 -11.69
N ASN A 52 10.41 0.80 -10.52
CA ASN A 52 10.51 1.51 -9.25
C ASN A 52 11.95 1.84 -8.86
N ILE A 53 12.90 0.93 -9.07
CA ILE A 53 14.32 1.16 -8.79
C ILE A 53 14.83 2.35 -9.62
N VAL A 54 14.54 2.37 -10.92
CA VAL A 54 14.97 3.45 -11.81
C VAL A 54 14.33 4.78 -11.38
N GLY A 55 13.03 4.79 -11.11
CA GLY A 55 12.30 5.99 -10.70
C GLY A 55 12.78 6.54 -9.35
N LEU A 56 12.93 5.69 -8.35
CA LEU A 56 13.40 6.10 -7.02
C LEU A 56 14.86 6.54 -7.02
N TYR A 57 15.71 5.89 -7.81
CA TYR A 57 17.10 6.30 -7.97
C TYR A 57 17.20 7.69 -8.61
N ALA A 58 16.43 7.94 -9.67
CA ALA A 58 16.39 9.24 -10.32
C ALA A 58 15.88 10.33 -9.38
N LEU A 59 14.79 10.09 -8.65
CA LEU A 59 14.25 11.01 -7.66
C LEU A 59 15.23 11.29 -6.52
N GLY A 60 15.85 10.26 -5.97
CA GLY A 60 16.83 10.39 -4.90
C GLY A 60 18.06 11.20 -5.32
N LYS A 61 18.50 11.05 -6.58
CA LYS A 61 19.57 11.90 -7.14
C LYS A 61 19.16 13.36 -7.26
N VAL A 62 17.95 13.63 -7.77
CA VAL A 62 17.45 15.00 -7.93
C VAL A 62 17.27 15.69 -6.57
N MET A 63 16.81 14.95 -5.57
CA MET A 63 16.63 15.47 -4.20
C MET A 63 17.93 15.55 -3.38
N GLY A 64 19.02 14.98 -3.88
CA GLY A 64 20.32 14.97 -3.16
C GLY A 64 20.30 14.14 -1.87
N GLN A 65 19.32 13.26 -1.70
CA GLN A 65 19.10 12.47 -0.48
C GLN A 65 19.63 11.04 -0.57
N LEU A 66 20.32 10.70 -1.66
CA LEU A 66 20.93 9.37 -1.79
C LEU A 66 22.13 9.26 -0.85
N THR A 67 21.97 8.47 0.18
CA THR A 67 23.09 8.07 1.06
C THR A 67 23.21 6.56 1.08
N PHE A 68 24.43 6.08 0.90
CA PHE A 68 24.77 4.65 1.03
C PHE A 68 25.55 4.37 2.32
N ALA A 69 25.75 5.39 3.15
CA ALA A 69 26.47 5.29 4.43
C ALA A 69 25.55 4.69 5.52
N LEU A 70 25.13 3.44 5.31
CA LEU A 70 24.31 2.70 6.26
C LEU A 70 25.19 1.73 7.07
N THR A 71 24.81 1.48 8.33
CA THR A 71 25.45 0.43 9.13
C THR A 71 25.16 -0.94 8.52
N PRO A 72 26.06 -1.95 8.72
CA PRO A 72 25.82 -3.30 8.19
C PRO A 72 24.50 -3.90 8.64
N MET A 73 24.08 -3.63 9.86
CA MET A 73 22.78 -4.07 10.38
C MET A 73 21.61 -3.43 9.65
N ALA A 74 21.72 -2.14 9.33
CA ALA A 74 20.69 -1.44 8.55
C ALA A 74 20.58 -2.01 7.13
N TRP A 75 21.68 -2.39 6.50
CA TRP A 75 21.68 -3.08 5.20
C TRP A 75 20.95 -4.42 5.25
N ILE A 76 21.26 -5.26 6.27
CA ILE A 76 20.58 -6.57 6.43
C ILE A 76 19.08 -6.38 6.61
N LEU A 77 18.66 -5.47 7.50
CA LEU A 77 17.25 -5.19 7.74
C LEU A 77 16.55 -4.64 6.50
N THR A 78 17.18 -3.71 5.78
CA THR A 78 16.61 -3.15 4.54
C THR A 78 16.40 -4.21 3.47
N ILE A 79 17.39 -5.08 3.26
CA ILE A 79 17.29 -6.18 2.29
C ILE A 79 16.18 -7.15 2.70
N LEU A 80 16.12 -7.53 3.98
CA LEU A 80 15.10 -8.45 4.49
C LEU A 80 13.69 -7.88 4.33
N ILE A 81 13.48 -6.63 4.74
CA ILE A 81 12.18 -5.95 4.62
C ILE A 81 11.82 -5.79 3.14
N SER A 82 12.75 -5.36 2.29
CA SER A 82 12.49 -5.21 0.86
C SER A 82 12.12 -6.53 0.20
N PHE A 83 12.79 -7.62 0.57
CA PHE A 83 12.47 -8.96 0.06
C PHE A 83 11.06 -9.38 0.47
N LEU A 84 10.71 -9.25 1.75
CA LEU A 84 9.40 -9.63 2.26
C LEU A 84 8.29 -8.77 1.65
N THR A 85 8.44 -7.45 1.61
CA THR A 85 7.38 -6.55 1.14
C THR A 85 7.25 -6.54 -0.38
N SER A 86 8.37 -6.48 -1.12
CA SER A 86 8.31 -6.37 -2.58
C SER A 86 7.97 -7.69 -3.25
N ILE A 87 8.58 -8.80 -2.83
CA ILE A 87 8.34 -10.08 -3.49
C ILE A 87 7.04 -10.69 -2.99
N PHE A 88 6.90 -10.90 -1.68
CA PHE A 88 5.69 -11.55 -1.15
C PHE A 88 4.48 -10.61 -1.21
N GLY A 89 4.59 -9.36 -0.74
CA GLY A 89 3.48 -8.41 -0.73
C GLY A 89 2.89 -8.18 -2.12
N ASN A 90 3.73 -7.80 -3.09
CA ASN A 90 3.26 -7.53 -4.45
C ASN A 90 2.81 -8.81 -5.18
N ALA A 91 3.50 -9.93 -5.01
CA ALA A 91 3.12 -11.18 -5.66
C ALA A 91 1.77 -11.69 -5.13
N PHE A 92 1.55 -11.65 -3.81
CA PHE A 92 0.27 -12.04 -3.22
C PHE A 92 -0.87 -11.10 -3.58
N LEU A 93 -0.61 -9.78 -3.68
CA LEU A 93 -1.60 -8.82 -4.18
C LEU A 93 -2.03 -9.17 -5.60
N GLN A 94 -1.08 -9.45 -6.49
CA GLN A 94 -1.36 -9.80 -7.88
C GLN A 94 -2.08 -11.15 -7.99
N LEU A 95 -1.73 -12.13 -7.17
CA LEU A 95 -2.48 -13.39 -7.06
C LEU A 95 -3.90 -13.13 -6.60
N GLY A 96 -4.09 -12.27 -5.60
CA GLY A 96 -5.41 -11.84 -5.13
C GLY A 96 -6.24 -11.22 -6.26
N VAL A 97 -5.66 -10.29 -7.02
CA VAL A 97 -6.35 -9.69 -8.18
C VAL A 97 -6.64 -10.72 -9.25
N LYS A 98 -5.73 -11.64 -9.53
CA LYS A 98 -5.89 -12.69 -10.54
C LYS A 98 -7.04 -13.64 -10.23
N TYR A 99 -7.14 -14.10 -8.99
CA TYR A 99 -8.14 -15.11 -8.60
C TYR A 99 -9.45 -14.50 -8.08
N CYS A 100 -9.39 -13.42 -7.34
CA CYS A 100 -10.56 -12.82 -6.70
C CYS A 100 -11.07 -11.56 -7.41
N GLY A 101 -10.29 -10.99 -8.34
CA GLY A 101 -10.55 -9.72 -9.01
C GLY A 101 -10.13 -8.49 -8.19
N ALA A 102 -9.97 -7.35 -8.85
CA ALA A 102 -9.45 -6.11 -8.24
C ALA A 102 -10.32 -5.63 -7.09
N THR A 103 -11.64 -5.70 -7.20
CA THR A 103 -12.57 -5.23 -6.16
C THR A 103 -12.40 -6.01 -4.85
N THR A 104 -12.34 -7.33 -4.92
CA THR A 104 -12.17 -8.17 -3.71
C THR A 104 -10.78 -8.01 -3.12
N ALA A 105 -9.75 -7.95 -3.97
CA ALA A 105 -8.37 -7.73 -3.54
C ALA A 105 -8.22 -6.36 -2.83
N SER A 106 -8.81 -5.29 -3.38
CA SER A 106 -8.75 -3.96 -2.76
C SER A 106 -9.49 -3.91 -1.41
N ILE A 107 -10.63 -4.60 -1.27
CA ILE A 107 -11.32 -4.73 0.03
C ILE A 107 -10.41 -5.40 1.07
N LEU A 108 -9.73 -6.48 0.70
CA LEU A 108 -8.79 -7.16 1.60
C LEU A 108 -7.60 -6.27 1.97
N CYS A 109 -7.07 -5.49 1.03
CA CYS A 109 -5.99 -4.54 1.31
C CYS A 109 -6.39 -3.42 2.27
N THR A 110 -7.68 -3.08 2.40
CA THR A 110 -8.12 -2.06 3.38
C THR A 110 -8.00 -2.51 4.84
N PHE A 111 -7.78 -3.80 5.09
CA PHE A 111 -7.45 -4.28 6.44
C PHE A 111 -6.01 -3.95 6.87
N GLU A 112 -5.12 -3.67 5.91
CA GLU A 112 -3.71 -3.33 6.20
C GLU A 112 -3.56 -2.14 7.16
N PRO A 113 -4.15 -0.95 6.91
CA PRO A 113 -4.03 0.16 7.83
C PRO A 113 -4.66 -0.10 9.20
N ILE A 114 -5.72 -0.89 9.27
CA ILE A 114 -6.33 -1.27 10.55
C ILE A 114 -5.38 -2.16 11.35
N THR A 115 -4.80 -3.17 10.68
CA THR A 115 -3.82 -4.08 11.29
C THR A 115 -2.58 -3.31 11.75
N SER A 116 -2.08 -2.36 10.95
CA SER A 116 -0.95 -1.51 11.30
C SER A 116 -1.20 -0.70 12.56
N VAL A 117 -2.39 -0.10 12.73
CA VAL A 117 -2.75 0.64 13.93
C VAL A 117 -2.80 -0.27 15.14
N ILE A 118 -3.40 -1.46 15.02
CA ILE A 118 -3.47 -2.44 16.13
C ILE A 118 -2.06 -2.87 16.56
N LEU A 119 -1.20 -3.23 15.60
CA LEU A 119 0.18 -3.65 15.88
C LEU A 119 1.02 -2.51 16.46
N GLY A 120 0.83 -1.26 15.98
CA GLY A 120 1.49 -0.08 16.51
C GLY A 120 1.16 0.15 17.99
N ILE A 121 -0.10 -0.04 18.38
CA ILE A 121 -0.51 0.07 19.78
C ILE A 121 0.04 -1.09 20.63
N MET A 122 -0.04 -2.32 20.12
CA MET A 122 0.36 -3.51 20.88
C MET A 122 1.87 -3.64 21.08
N PHE A 123 2.67 -3.33 20.04
CA PHE A 123 4.11 -3.58 20.04
C PHE A 123 4.96 -2.32 20.22
N LEU A 124 4.47 -1.16 19.75
CA LEU A 124 5.22 0.10 19.84
C LEU A 124 4.69 1.03 20.94
N ASN A 125 3.68 0.61 21.72
CA ASN A 125 3.02 1.46 22.73
C ASN A 125 2.57 2.83 22.17
N GLU A 126 2.14 2.88 20.91
CA GLU A 126 1.64 4.11 20.32
C GLU A 126 0.32 4.54 20.95
N SER A 127 0.18 5.85 21.20
CA SER A 127 -1.07 6.41 21.73
C SER A 127 -2.19 6.34 20.68
N MET A 128 -3.38 5.95 21.14
CA MET A 128 -4.62 6.00 20.36
C MET A 128 -5.07 7.45 20.20
N THR A 129 -4.75 8.06 19.07
CA THR A 129 -5.24 9.41 18.77
C THR A 129 -6.66 9.33 18.19
N ILE A 130 -7.49 10.32 18.49
CA ILE A 130 -8.88 10.38 18.00
C ILE A 130 -8.94 10.32 16.47
N PHE A 131 -7.95 10.88 15.77
CA PHE A 131 -7.83 10.81 14.31
C PHE A 131 -7.59 9.39 13.80
N LYS A 132 -6.83 8.55 14.52
CA LYS A 132 -6.63 7.13 14.18
C LYS A 132 -7.95 6.36 14.31
N VAL A 133 -8.74 6.63 15.35
CA VAL A 133 -10.06 5.99 15.55
C VAL A 133 -11.04 6.38 14.44
N ILE A 134 -11.13 7.66 14.12
CA ILE A 134 -11.99 8.15 13.02
C ILE A 134 -11.54 7.54 11.69
N GLY A 135 -10.23 7.51 11.39
CA GLY A 135 -9.70 6.91 10.17
C GLY A 135 -10.05 5.43 10.03
N CYS A 136 -9.84 4.63 11.07
CA CYS A 136 -10.24 3.22 11.09
C CYS A 136 -11.76 3.05 10.90
N GLY A 137 -12.56 3.87 11.56
CA GLY A 137 -14.03 3.85 11.43
C GLY A 137 -14.48 4.14 10.00
N LEU A 138 -13.88 5.13 9.33
CA LEU A 138 -14.17 5.46 7.93
C LEU A 138 -13.78 4.32 6.97
N ILE A 139 -12.65 3.66 7.23
CA ILE A 139 -12.21 2.51 6.45
C ILE A 139 -13.21 1.36 6.57
N ILE A 140 -13.62 1.02 7.78
CA ILE A 140 -14.61 -0.03 8.04
C ILE A 140 -15.94 0.30 7.35
N LEU A 141 -16.40 1.53 7.46
CA LEU A 141 -17.63 1.99 6.79
C LEU A 141 -17.52 1.84 5.27
N ALA A 142 -16.41 2.27 4.68
CA ALA A 142 -16.18 2.14 3.24
C ALA A 142 -16.19 0.68 2.78
N VAL A 143 -15.55 -0.22 3.54
CA VAL A 143 -15.53 -1.67 3.25
C VAL A 143 -16.95 -2.26 3.32
N LEU A 144 -17.73 -1.91 4.33
CA LEU A 144 -19.11 -2.38 4.47
C LEU A 144 -19.98 -1.92 3.29
N LEU A 145 -19.89 -0.65 2.90
CA LEU A 145 -20.63 -0.11 1.76
C LEU A 145 -20.26 -0.80 0.44
N LEU A 146 -18.98 -1.06 0.22
CA LEU A 146 -18.49 -1.78 -0.95
C LEU A 146 -18.97 -3.24 -0.94
N SER A 147 -18.94 -3.90 0.20
CA SER A 147 -19.35 -5.30 0.35
C SER A 147 -20.84 -5.49 0.01
N ILE A 148 -21.70 -4.62 0.52
CA ILE A 148 -23.15 -4.65 0.24
C ILE A 148 -23.41 -4.44 -1.24
N ASN A 149 -22.74 -3.50 -1.88
CA ASN A 149 -22.92 -3.19 -3.31
C ASN A 149 -22.37 -4.31 -4.23
N SER A 150 -21.33 -5.00 -3.80
CA SER A 150 -20.73 -6.15 -4.50
C SER A 150 -21.68 -7.35 -4.56
N ASP A 151 -22.40 -7.64 -3.48
CA ASP A 151 -23.35 -8.74 -3.37
C ASP A 151 -24.59 -8.51 -4.27
N GLY A 152 -25.03 -7.28 -4.41
CA GLY A 152 -26.12 -6.88 -5.32
C GLY A 152 -25.79 -7.11 -6.80
N ARG A 153 -24.52 -7.02 -7.20
CA ARG A 153 -24.07 -7.28 -8.58
C ARG A 153 -23.92 -8.77 -8.89
N ARG A 154 -23.59 -9.60 -7.92
CA ARG A 154 -23.48 -11.07 -8.10
C ARG A 154 -24.83 -11.73 -8.26
N ARG A 155 -25.90 -11.19 -7.67
CA ARG A 155 -27.28 -11.70 -7.78
C ARG A 155 -27.98 -11.35 -9.11
N LYS A 156 -27.41 -10.44 -9.92
CA LYS A 156 -27.98 -10.01 -11.22
C LYS A 156 -27.31 -10.64 -12.43
N LYS A 157 -26.37 -11.57 -12.24
CA LYS A 157 -25.78 -12.42 -13.28
C LYS A 157 -26.15 -13.87 -13.05
#